data_f007e1334dfef9e9d66fdcc512391baf
#
_entry.id   f007e1334dfef9e9d66fdcc512391baf
#
_cell.length_a   1.000
_cell.length_b   1.000
_cell.length_c   1.000
_cell.angle_alpha   90.00
_cell.angle_beta   90.00
_cell.angle_gamma   90.00
#
_symmetry.space_group_name_H-M   'P 1'
#
loop_
_entity.id
_entity.type
_entity.pdbx_description
1 polymer ?
#
loop_
_entity_poly.entity_id
_entity_poly.type
_entity_poly.pdbx_seq_one_letter_code
_entity_poly.pdbx_strand_id
1 'polypeptide(L)'
;MKRYISMFITAALCALLLSACTLRPEPTPDPHEGMVQVDDGTGLVWLPLIEELEPNMLLPEHFSSDNGYLTCSLSCEHGIDVSEHQQEIDWEQAAASGLADFAFIRAGYRGYTEGGLFEDLYFRDNIEGALENGIDVGVYFFSQATTAEEAIEEAQFLLELIDGYEITYPVAFDWEPMHLEEARTEGLSGDVLTACAIAFCDTIAAAGYEPAVYFYRHLGYYDYDLGRLADYTFWVGAPGEYPDFYYRHEYWQYSYTGVVPGIEGDVDLNLHFTDLPAPPEETPEAG
;
A
#
# COMPACT_ATOMS: atom_id res chain seq x y z
N MET A 1 -33.70 87.91 26.59
CA MET A 1 -33.75 86.93 25.52
C MET A 1 -32.40 86.24 25.47
N LYS A 2 -32.17 85.28 26.31
CA LYS A 2 -31.01 84.38 26.35
C LYS A 2 -31.54 83.06 26.89
N ARG A 3 -31.49 82.04 26.14
CA ARG A 3 -31.69 80.61 26.44
C ARG A 3 -32.41 79.97 25.26
N TYR A 4 -31.68 79.25 24.40
CA TYR A 4 -32.09 78.17 23.55
C TYR A 4 -31.06 77.94 22.41
N ILE A 5 -29.78 77.92 22.71
CA ILE A 5 -28.74 77.42 21.79
C ILE A 5 -27.73 76.57 22.58
N SER A 6 -28.18 75.50 23.20
CA SER A 6 -27.25 74.58 23.86
C SER A 6 -27.79 73.13 23.98
N MET A 7 -28.61 72.66 23.00
CA MET A 7 -29.19 71.34 23.14
C MET A 7 -29.16 70.51 21.82
N PHE A 8 -28.41 70.97 20.82
CA PHE A 8 -28.31 70.26 19.57
C PHE A 8 -26.89 69.72 19.18
N ILE A 9 -25.89 69.98 20.05
CA ILE A 9 -24.51 69.51 19.77
C ILE A 9 -24.15 68.21 20.47
N THR A 10 -24.93 67.75 21.45
CA THR A 10 -24.62 66.49 22.19
C THR A 10 -25.23 65.21 21.62
N ALA A 11 -26.14 65.32 20.63
CA ALA A 11 -26.74 64.15 20.02
C ALA A 11 -25.99 63.66 18.78
N ALA A 12 -25.08 64.40 18.18
CA ALA A 12 -24.35 64.03 16.97
C ALA A 12 -23.01 63.30 17.26
N LEU A 13 -22.53 63.35 18.52
CA LEU A 13 -21.25 62.71 18.88
C LEU A 13 -21.40 61.24 19.38
N CYS A 14 -22.61 60.81 19.74
CA CYS A 14 -22.86 59.43 20.17
C CYS A 14 -23.18 58.46 19.04
N ALA A 15 -23.43 58.93 17.81
CA ALA A 15 -23.75 58.06 16.66
C ALA A 15 -22.52 57.64 15.85
N LEU A 16 -21.32 58.14 16.16
CA LEU A 16 -20.08 57.85 15.43
C LEU A 16 -19.16 56.80 16.12
N LEU A 17 -19.60 56.25 17.27
CA LEU A 17 -18.80 55.28 18.04
C LEU A 17 -19.34 53.86 18.02
N LEU A 18 -20.34 53.52 17.19
CA LEU A 18 -20.92 52.16 17.09
C LEU A 18 -20.71 51.47 15.76
N SER A 19 -19.83 51.98 14.88
CA SER A 19 -19.37 51.24 13.70
C SER A 19 -17.91 50.85 13.85
N ALA A 20 -17.51 50.40 15.03
CA ALA A 20 -16.39 49.46 15.12
C ALA A 20 -16.89 48.13 14.56
N CYS A 21 -16.89 47.99 13.24
CA CYS A 21 -16.89 46.68 12.61
C CYS A 21 -15.81 45.85 13.33
N THR A 22 -16.22 44.90 14.13
CA THR A 22 -15.34 43.81 14.55
C THR A 22 -14.95 43.11 13.27
N LEU A 23 -13.87 43.54 12.64
CA LEU A 23 -13.15 42.73 11.69
C LEU A 23 -12.78 41.47 12.48
N ARG A 24 -13.56 40.38 12.31
CA ARG A 24 -13.07 39.06 12.69
C ARG A 24 -11.75 38.90 11.94
N PRO A 25 -10.63 38.64 12.63
CA PRO A 25 -9.41 38.30 11.91
C PRO A 25 -9.78 37.13 10.95
N GLU A 26 -9.44 37.29 9.70
CA GLU A 26 -9.54 36.14 8.77
C GLU A 26 -8.76 34.99 9.41
N PRO A 27 -9.33 33.78 9.43
CA PRO A 27 -8.60 32.64 9.93
C PRO A 27 -7.28 32.52 9.14
N THR A 28 -6.18 32.43 9.86
CA THR A 28 -4.89 32.15 9.23
C THR A 28 -5.04 30.82 8.47
N PRO A 29 -4.70 30.77 7.18
CA PRO A 29 -4.75 29.52 6.45
C PRO A 29 -3.96 28.43 7.19
N ASP A 30 -4.51 27.24 7.28
CA ASP A 30 -3.78 26.10 7.83
C ASP A 30 -2.59 25.81 6.89
N PRO A 31 -1.34 25.80 7.38
CA PRO A 31 -0.19 25.52 6.54
C PRO A 31 -0.19 24.09 6.00
N HIS A 32 -1.05 23.20 6.51
CA HIS A 32 -1.18 21.81 6.10
C HIS A 32 -2.53 21.51 5.43
N GLU A 33 -3.26 22.54 4.96
CA GLU A 33 -4.48 22.35 4.19
C GLU A 33 -4.19 21.50 2.94
N GLY A 34 -4.95 20.41 2.74
CA GLY A 34 -4.72 19.44 1.65
C GLY A 34 -3.52 18.49 1.88
N MET A 35 -3.03 18.41 3.12
CA MET A 35 -1.94 17.51 3.49
C MET A 35 -2.40 16.51 4.55
N VAL A 36 -1.71 15.39 4.62
CA VAL A 36 -1.87 14.36 5.67
C VAL A 36 -0.53 14.13 6.37
N GLN A 37 -0.58 13.89 7.68
CA GLN A 37 0.59 13.50 8.43
C GLN A 37 0.72 11.98 8.45
N VAL A 38 1.86 11.47 8.00
CA VAL A 38 2.15 10.03 7.92
C VAL A 38 3.50 9.72 8.57
N ASP A 39 3.69 8.47 9.00
CA ASP A 39 5.02 7.95 9.31
C ASP A 39 5.58 7.29 8.04
N ASP A 40 6.68 7.83 7.51
CA ASP A 40 7.30 7.33 6.29
C ASP A 40 8.37 6.25 6.54
N GLY A 41 8.51 5.83 7.80
CA GLY A 41 9.54 4.91 8.27
C GLY A 41 10.78 5.60 8.84
N THR A 42 10.90 6.92 8.65
CA THR A 42 11.96 7.75 9.25
C THR A 42 11.41 8.70 10.32
N GLY A 43 10.09 8.85 10.40
CA GLY A 43 9.35 9.68 11.32
C GLY A 43 8.11 10.31 10.69
N LEU A 44 7.49 11.22 11.45
CA LEU A 44 6.27 11.89 10.99
C LEU A 44 6.59 13.01 10.00
N VAL A 45 5.99 12.93 8.83
CA VAL A 45 6.11 13.91 7.74
C VAL A 45 4.73 14.35 7.25
N TRP A 46 4.64 15.52 6.61
CA TRP A 46 3.44 15.99 5.95
C TRP A 46 3.57 15.76 4.45
N LEU A 47 2.62 15.02 3.87
CA LEU A 47 2.55 14.74 2.44
C LEU A 47 1.23 15.27 1.87
N PRO A 48 1.15 15.59 0.58
CA PRO A 48 -0.11 15.91 -0.08
C PRO A 48 -1.10 14.74 0.08
N LEU A 49 -2.36 15.07 0.42
CA LEU A 49 -3.43 14.09 0.45
C LEU A 49 -3.75 13.65 -0.98
N ILE A 50 -3.85 12.34 -1.19
CA ILE A 50 -4.31 11.74 -2.46
C ILE A 50 -5.82 11.50 -2.31
N GLU A 51 -6.63 12.35 -2.96
CA GLU A 51 -8.09 12.35 -2.82
C GLU A 51 -8.75 11.10 -3.43
N GLU A 52 -8.08 10.43 -4.36
CA GLU A 52 -8.55 9.22 -5.04
C GLU A 52 -8.51 7.98 -4.13
N LEU A 53 -7.79 8.05 -3.00
CA LEU A 53 -7.57 6.92 -2.10
C LEU A 53 -8.30 7.10 -0.77
N GLU A 54 -8.92 6.03 -0.30
CA GLU A 54 -9.50 5.98 1.03
C GLU A 54 -8.42 5.87 2.12
N PRO A 55 -8.63 6.49 3.30
CA PRO A 55 -7.73 6.31 4.41
C PRO A 55 -7.83 4.88 4.97
N ASN A 56 -6.72 4.40 5.51
CA ASN A 56 -6.68 3.17 6.29
C ASN A 56 -7.43 3.37 7.62
N MET A 57 -8.40 2.52 7.88
CA MET A 57 -9.24 2.56 9.10
C MET A 57 -8.83 1.49 10.13
N LEU A 58 -7.72 0.81 9.91
CA LEU A 58 -7.17 -0.17 10.84
C LEU A 58 -6.50 0.56 12.02
N LEU A 59 -6.86 0.20 13.24
CA LEU A 59 -6.39 0.85 14.46
C LEU A 59 -5.47 -0.08 15.26
N PRO A 60 -4.51 0.45 16.03
CA PRO A 60 -3.61 -0.39 16.83
C PRO A 60 -4.32 -1.38 17.76
N GLU A 61 -5.50 -0.99 18.32
CA GLU A 61 -6.29 -1.87 19.19
C GLU A 61 -6.87 -3.12 18.49
N HIS A 62 -6.87 -3.17 17.16
CA HIS A 62 -7.29 -4.36 16.43
C HIS A 62 -6.22 -5.45 16.45
N PHE A 63 -4.99 -5.13 16.82
CA PHE A 63 -3.83 -6.03 16.73
C PHE A 63 -3.27 -6.38 18.08
N SER A 64 -2.76 -7.59 18.19
CA SER A 64 -1.94 -8.06 19.32
C SER A 64 -0.89 -9.04 18.83
N SER A 65 0.23 -9.13 19.53
CA SER A 65 1.32 -10.03 19.17
C SER A 65 1.42 -11.15 20.21
N ASP A 66 1.53 -12.38 19.72
CA ASP A 66 1.89 -13.55 20.54
C ASP A 66 3.09 -14.28 19.90
N ASN A 67 4.20 -14.37 20.63
CA ASN A 67 5.44 -15.01 20.17
C ASN A 67 6.00 -14.51 18.83
N GLY A 68 5.76 -13.24 18.50
CA GLY A 68 6.23 -12.61 17.24
C GLY A 68 5.27 -12.74 16.06
N TYR A 69 4.13 -13.42 16.25
CA TYR A 69 3.06 -13.48 15.26
C TYR A 69 1.95 -12.50 15.65
N LEU A 70 1.46 -11.76 14.67
CA LEU A 70 0.34 -10.85 14.88
C LEU A 70 -0.97 -11.63 14.85
N THR A 71 -1.89 -11.22 15.71
CA THR A 71 -3.28 -11.60 15.66
C THR A 71 -4.13 -10.38 15.48
N CYS A 72 -5.19 -10.49 14.68
CA CYS A 72 -6.12 -9.41 14.39
C CYS A 72 -7.52 -9.77 14.93
N SER A 73 -8.18 -8.80 15.56
CA SER A 73 -9.56 -8.96 16.03
C SER A 73 -10.62 -8.80 14.92
N LEU A 74 -10.19 -8.35 13.74
CA LEU A 74 -10.99 -8.30 12.52
C LEU A 74 -10.88 -9.63 11.77
N SER A 75 -11.67 -9.76 10.70
CA SER A 75 -11.55 -10.90 9.79
C SER A 75 -10.26 -10.75 8.98
N CYS A 76 -9.29 -11.63 9.22
CA CYS A 76 -8.02 -11.65 8.49
C CYS A 76 -7.50 -13.08 8.32
N GLU A 77 -6.67 -13.28 7.32
CA GLU A 77 -5.99 -14.53 7.00
C GLU A 77 -4.48 -14.32 7.09
N HIS A 78 -3.78 -15.35 7.56
CA HIS A 78 -2.32 -15.33 7.67
C HIS A 78 -1.70 -15.84 6.39
N GLY A 79 -0.67 -15.16 5.92
CA GLY A 79 0.05 -15.57 4.72
C GLY A 79 1.54 -15.40 4.84
N ILE A 80 2.21 -15.99 3.87
CA ILE A 80 3.65 -15.88 3.67
C ILE A 80 3.92 -15.42 2.25
N ASP A 81 5.11 -14.86 2.01
CA ASP A 81 5.61 -14.77 0.65
C ASP A 81 6.99 -15.41 0.54
N VAL A 82 7.20 -16.11 -0.58
CA VAL A 82 8.34 -16.99 -0.78
C VAL A 82 8.89 -16.92 -2.21
N SER A 83 10.16 -17.25 -2.33
CA SER A 83 10.89 -17.34 -3.58
C SER A 83 11.97 -18.42 -3.50
N GLU A 84 12.90 -18.44 -4.46
CA GLU A 84 14.10 -19.29 -4.39
C GLU A 84 14.93 -19.07 -3.13
N HIS A 85 14.76 -17.95 -2.41
CA HIS A 85 15.51 -17.65 -1.19
C HIS A 85 15.17 -18.59 -0.04
N GLN A 86 13.93 -19.08 0.04
CA GLN A 86 13.48 -20.06 1.03
C GLN A 86 13.88 -21.50 0.69
N GLN A 87 14.34 -21.76 -0.55
CA GLN A 87 14.76 -23.08 -1.03
C GLN A 87 13.64 -24.12 -0.91
N GLU A 88 13.98 -25.35 -0.43
CA GLU A 88 13.00 -26.43 -0.24
C GLU A 88 12.11 -26.14 0.97
N ILE A 89 10.79 -26.18 0.76
CA ILE A 89 9.76 -25.94 1.79
C ILE A 89 8.99 -27.22 2.05
N ASP A 90 8.81 -27.58 3.31
CA ASP A 90 7.87 -28.60 3.74
C ASP A 90 6.47 -27.96 3.89
N TRP A 91 5.73 -27.98 2.79
CA TRP A 91 4.42 -27.35 2.69
C TRP A 91 3.36 -27.99 3.58
N GLU A 92 3.48 -29.28 3.94
CA GLU A 92 2.60 -29.95 4.90
C GLU A 92 2.78 -29.32 6.31
N GLN A 93 4.02 -29.06 6.71
CA GLN A 93 4.29 -28.38 7.99
C GLN A 93 3.89 -26.90 7.96
N ALA A 94 4.12 -26.21 6.84
CA ALA A 94 3.72 -24.80 6.68
C ALA A 94 2.20 -24.65 6.80
N ALA A 95 1.42 -25.44 6.07
CA ALA A 95 -0.04 -25.44 6.15
C ALA A 95 -0.55 -25.81 7.57
N ALA A 96 0.04 -26.80 8.21
CA ALA A 96 -0.35 -27.20 9.58
C ALA A 96 0.00 -26.17 10.66
N SER A 97 0.83 -25.19 10.37
CA SER A 97 1.24 -24.14 11.32
C SER A 97 0.12 -23.14 11.64
N GLY A 98 -0.84 -22.95 10.74
CA GLY A 98 -1.85 -21.89 10.80
C GLY A 98 -1.29 -20.48 10.53
N LEU A 99 -0.11 -20.39 9.89
CA LEU A 99 0.55 -19.15 9.51
C LEU A 99 0.59 -18.96 8.00
N ALA A 100 0.06 -19.90 7.24
CA ALA A 100 0.03 -19.91 5.78
C ALA A 100 -1.35 -20.39 5.29
N ASP A 101 -2.39 -19.58 5.54
CA ASP A 101 -3.69 -19.76 4.90
C ASP A 101 -3.57 -19.43 3.41
N PHE A 102 -2.69 -18.48 3.04
CA PHE A 102 -2.33 -18.17 1.66
C PHE A 102 -0.80 -17.97 1.52
N ALA A 103 -0.32 -18.05 0.28
CA ALA A 103 1.06 -17.75 -0.07
C ALA A 103 1.16 -16.91 -1.34
N PHE A 104 1.95 -15.83 -1.31
CA PHE A 104 2.45 -15.17 -2.52
C PHE A 104 3.76 -15.83 -2.95
N ILE A 105 3.80 -16.40 -4.16
CA ILE A 105 4.94 -17.15 -4.66
C ILE A 105 5.58 -16.41 -5.84
N ARG A 106 6.89 -16.15 -5.78
CA ARG A 106 7.59 -15.53 -6.88
C ARG A 106 7.57 -16.45 -8.11
N ALA A 107 6.86 -16.03 -9.17
CA ALA A 107 6.84 -16.79 -10.41
C ALA A 107 8.12 -16.59 -11.22
N GLY A 108 8.67 -15.39 -11.21
CA GLY A 108 9.88 -15.07 -11.93
C GLY A 108 10.36 -13.65 -11.68
N TYR A 109 11.38 -13.27 -12.43
CA TYR A 109 11.98 -11.96 -12.30
C TYR A 109 12.63 -11.48 -13.61
N ARG A 110 12.79 -10.17 -13.74
CA ARG A 110 13.65 -9.59 -14.78
C ARG A 110 15.03 -9.30 -14.19
N GLY A 111 16.07 -9.75 -14.90
CA GLY A 111 17.45 -9.50 -14.48
C GLY A 111 17.79 -7.99 -14.45
N TYR A 112 18.41 -7.55 -13.37
CA TYR A 112 18.64 -6.14 -13.07
C TYR A 112 19.73 -5.44 -13.91
N THR A 113 20.51 -6.20 -14.72
CA THR A 113 21.50 -5.63 -15.65
C THR A 113 21.05 -5.76 -17.09
N GLU A 114 21.00 -6.99 -17.62
CA GLU A 114 20.71 -7.30 -19.03
C GLU A 114 19.21 -7.33 -19.35
N GLY A 115 18.35 -7.40 -18.33
CA GLY A 115 16.89 -7.36 -18.50
C GLY A 115 16.26 -8.62 -19.08
N GLY A 116 16.95 -9.77 -19.01
CA GLY A 116 16.37 -11.06 -19.39
C GLY A 116 15.28 -11.49 -18.40
N LEU A 117 14.28 -12.24 -18.89
CA LEU A 117 13.22 -12.82 -18.06
C LEU A 117 13.65 -14.20 -17.59
N PHE A 118 13.40 -14.49 -16.33
CA PHE A 118 13.76 -15.77 -15.70
C PHE A 118 12.61 -16.26 -14.83
N GLU A 119 12.32 -17.57 -14.91
CA GLU A 119 11.48 -18.27 -13.94
C GLU A 119 12.25 -18.38 -12.62
N ASP A 120 11.56 -18.23 -11.49
CA ASP A 120 12.14 -18.49 -10.17
C ASP A 120 12.49 -19.99 -10.06
N LEU A 121 13.66 -20.28 -9.49
CA LEU A 121 14.20 -21.65 -9.45
C LEU A 121 13.28 -22.64 -8.73
N TYR A 122 12.55 -22.16 -7.70
CA TYR A 122 11.66 -22.98 -6.87
C TYR A 122 10.18 -22.74 -7.16
N PHE A 123 9.85 -21.96 -8.20
CA PHE A 123 8.46 -21.62 -8.49
C PHE A 123 7.55 -22.84 -8.61
N ARG A 124 7.96 -23.84 -9.41
CA ARG A 124 7.15 -25.05 -9.64
C ARG A 124 6.95 -25.86 -8.36
N ASP A 125 8.02 -26.09 -7.62
CA ASP A 125 7.98 -26.83 -6.38
C ASP A 125 7.12 -26.11 -5.34
N ASN A 126 7.22 -24.79 -5.26
CA ASN A 126 6.45 -23.98 -4.32
C ASN A 126 4.97 -23.96 -4.65
N ILE A 127 4.60 -23.69 -5.92
CA ILE A 127 3.19 -23.59 -6.29
C ILE A 127 2.47 -24.94 -6.18
N GLU A 128 3.11 -26.03 -6.62
CA GLU A 128 2.57 -27.38 -6.52
C GLU A 128 2.44 -27.79 -5.05
N GLY A 129 3.48 -27.55 -4.24
CA GLY A 129 3.46 -27.87 -2.81
C GLY A 129 2.41 -27.08 -2.03
N ALA A 130 2.24 -25.78 -2.29
CA ALA A 130 1.19 -24.98 -1.66
C ALA A 130 -0.21 -25.49 -2.00
N LEU A 131 -0.51 -25.66 -3.30
CA LEU A 131 -1.80 -26.14 -3.78
C LEU A 131 -2.15 -27.54 -3.28
N GLU A 132 -1.18 -28.49 -3.28
CA GLU A 132 -1.38 -29.85 -2.78
C GLU A 132 -1.72 -29.89 -1.29
N ASN A 133 -1.31 -28.88 -0.52
CA ASN A 133 -1.59 -28.76 0.91
C ASN A 133 -2.76 -27.82 1.23
N GLY A 134 -3.49 -27.35 0.20
CA GLY A 134 -4.71 -26.58 0.36
C GLY A 134 -4.46 -25.13 0.80
N ILE A 135 -3.28 -24.59 0.52
CA ILE A 135 -2.93 -23.18 0.70
C ILE A 135 -3.43 -22.40 -0.52
N ASP A 136 -4.14 -21.32 -0.30
CA ASP A 136 -4.54 -20.41 -1.38
C ASP A 136 -3.32 -19.67 -1.96
N VAL A 137 -3.27 -19.53 -3.29
CA VAL A 137 -2.06 -19.05 -3.97
C VAL A 137 -2.33 -17.74 -4.72
N GLY A 138 -1.51 -16.74 -4.43
CA GLY A 138 -1.18 -15.62 -5.29
C GLY A 138 0.24 -15.72 -5.81
N VAL A 139 0.56 -14.94 -6.80
CA VAL A 139 1.92 -14.93 -7.36
C VAL A 139 2.43 -13.51 -7.55
N TYR A 140 3.75 -13.34 -7.56
CA TYR A 140 4.35 -12.06 -7.88
C TYR A 140 5.49 -12.19 -8.89
N PHE A 141 5.75 -11.10 -9.58
CA PHE A 141 6.87 -10.97 -10.50
C PHE A 141 7.79 -9.85 -10.03
N PHE A 142 9.06 -10.19 -9.75
CA PHE A 142 10.06 -9.19 -9.37
C PHE A 142 10.51 -8.44 -10.63
N SER A 143 9.92 -7.26 -10.78
CA SER A 143 10.07 -6.43 -11.97
C SER A 143 11.34 -5.58 -11.92
N GLN A 144 11.99 -5.48 -13.05
CA GLN A 144 13.00 -4.46 -13.33
C GLN A 144 12.71 -3.78 -14.68
N ALA A 145 11.43 -3.66 -15.03
CA ALA A 145 11.00 -2.97 -16.24
C ALA A 145 11.39 -1.48 -16.20
N THR A 146 11.81 -0.98 -17.34
CA THR A 146 12.13 0.44 -17.57
C THR A 146 11.17 1.11 -18.54
N THR A 147 10.26 0.35 -19.12
CA THR A 147 9.19 0.83 -19.99
C THR A 147 7.90 0.01 -19.77
N ALA A 148 6.76 0.60 -20.14
CA ALA A 148 5.47 -0.09 -20.09
C ALA A 148 5.45 -1.37 -20.97
N GLU A 149 6.15 -1.37 -22.10
CA GLU A 149 6.25 -2.52 -22.98
C GLU A 149 6.98 -3.69 -22.29
N GLU A 150 8.05 -3.40 -21.55
CA GLU A 150 8.75 -4.42 -20.77
C GLU A 150 7.88 -4.97 -19.64
N ALA A 151 7.09 -4.13 -18.97
CA ALA A 151 6.16 -4.58 -17.95
C ALA A 151 5.05 -5.48 -18.53
N ILE A 152 4.57 -5.20 -19.75
CA ILE A 152 3.67 -6.11 -20.47
C ILE A 152 4.34 -7.44 -20.77
N GLU A 153 5.62 -7.44 -21.18
CA GLU A 153 6.38 -8.69 -21.41
C GLU A 153 6.50 -9.51 -20.13
N GLU A 154 6.75 -8.86 -18.97
CA GLU A 154 6.82 -9.50 -17.66
C GLU A 154 5.48 -10.16 -17.29
N ALA A 155 4.36 -9.42 -17.44
CA ALA A 155 3.04 -9.96 -17.20
C ALA A 155 2.70 -11.15 -18.11
N GLN A 156 3.02 -11.06 -19.40
CA GLN A 156 2.79 -12.16 -20.35
C GLN A 156 3.63 -13.39 -19.99
N PHE A 157 4.89 -13.19 -19.62
CA PHE A 157 5.76 -14.29 -19.19
C PHE A 157 5.22 -14.95 -17.92
N LEU A 158 4.77 -14.15 -16.92
CA LEU A 158 4.16 -14.69 -15.73
C LEU A 158 2.89 -15.48 -16.06
N LEU A 159 2.02 -14.97 -16.93
CA LEU A 159 0.80 -15.66 -17.34
C LEU A 159 1.09 -17.01 -18.00
N GLU A 160 2.18 -17.14 -18.77
CA GLU A 160 2.64 -18.42 -19.32
C GLU A 160 3.09 -19.39 -18.22
N LEU A 161 3.73 -18.89 -17.16
CA LEU A 161 4.21 -19.69 -16.04
C LEU A 161 3.07 -20.27 -15.21
N ILE A 162 2.00 -19.49 -14.99
CA ILE A 162 0.87 -19.88 -14.14
C ILE A 162 -0.23 -20.64 -14.90
N ASP A 163 -0.09 -20.81 -16.21
CA ASP A 163 -1.10 -21.54 -17.01
C ASP A 163 -1.33 -22.95 -16.48
N GLY A 164 -2.57 -23.24 -16.13
CA GLY A 164 -2.99 -24.54 -15.59
C GLY A 164 -2.95 -24.67 -14.07
N TYR A 165 -2.42 -23.68 -13.34
CA TYR A 165 -2.51 -23.64 -11.87
C TYR A 165 -3.75 -22.87 -11.41
N GLU A 166 -4.28 -23.22 -10.24
CA GLU A 166 -5.37 -22.51 -9.58
C GLU A 166 -4.80 -21.32 -8.79
N ILE A 167 -5.02 -20.10 -9.28
CA ILE A 167 -4.59 -18.86 -8.65
C ILE A 167 -5.84 -18.18 -8.08
N THR A 168 -5.98 -18.16 -6.77
CA THR A 168 -7.15 -17.64 -6.05
C THR A 168 -6.89 -16.29 -5.40
N TYR A 169 -5.61 -15.92 -5.26
CA TYR A 169 -5.12 -14.65 -4.74
C TYR A 169 -4.52 -13.79 -5.85
N PRO A 170 -4.23 -12.51 -5.60
CA PRO A 170 -3.75 -11.59 -6.63
C PRO A 170 -2.47 -12.00 -7.33
N VAL A 171 -2.29 -11.45 -8.53
CA VAL A 171 -1.04 -11.46 -9.29
C VAL A 171 -0.39 -10.10 -9.15
N ALA A 172 0.72 -10.03 -8.43
CA ALA A 172 1.32 -8.79 -8.00
C ALA A 172 2.52 -8.34 -8.87
N PHE A 173 2.53 -7.05 -9.19
CA PHE A 173 3.71 -6.33 -9.67
C PHE A 173 4.55 -5.95 -8.47
N ASP A 174 5.80 -6.42 -8.42
CA ASP A 174 6.75 -6.15 -7.35
C ASP A 174 8.01 -5.52 -7.95
N TRP A 175 8.21 -4.23 -7.70
CA TRP A 175 9.41 -3.51 -8.12
C TRP A 175 10.11 -2.91 -6.91
N GLU A 176 11.41 -3.21 -6.82
CA GLU A 176 12.26 -2.67 -5.78
C GLU A 176 13.59 -2.15 -6.35
N PRO A 177 14.15 -1.06 -5.81
CA PRO A 177 15.43 -0.53 -6.25
C PRO A 177 16.56 -1.48 -5.86
N MET A 178 17.41 -1.82 -6.82
CA MET A 178 18.55 -2.71 -6.59
C MET A 178 19.73 -2.07 -5.85
N HIS A 179 19.76 -0.73 -5.73
CA HIS A 179 20.86 0.04 -5.11
C HIS A 179 22.27 -0.31 -5.65
N LEU A 180 22.35 -0.63 -6.92
CA LEU A 180 23.58 -0.97 -7.64
C LEU A 180 23.80 0.02 -8.78
N GLU A 181 25.03 0.56 -8.93
CA GLU A 181 25.37 1.52 -10.00
C GLU A 181 25.09 0.99 -11.42
N GLU A 182 25.10 -0.34 -11.60
CA GLU A 182 24.86 -1.00 -12.89
C GLU A 182 23.41 -1.47 -13.05
N ALA A 183 22.51 -1.18 -12.10
CA ALA A 183 21.12 -1.55 -12.22
C ALA A 183 20.45 -0.74 -13.34
N ARG A 184 19.74 -1.44 -14.22
CA ARG A 184 19.02 -0.84 -15.35
C ARG A 184 17.92 0.13 -14.94
N THR A 185 17.45 0.02 -13.70
CA THR A 185 16.42 0.86 -13.08
C THR A 185 16.99 2.00 -12.23
N GLU A 186 18.32 2.18 -12.22
CA GLU A 186 18.94 3.30 -11.50
C GLU A 186 18.44 4.63 -12.05
N GLY A 187 17.90 5.48 -11.18
CA GLY A 187 17.35 6.78 -11.56
C GLY A 187 16.03 6.71 -12.35
N LEU A 188 15.33 5.57 -12.32
CA LEU A 188 13.99 5.47 -12.89
C LEU A 188 13.06 6.50 -12.23
N SER A 189 12.30 7.25 -13.04
CA SER A 189 11.35 8.21 -12.48
C SER A 189 10.07 7.54 -12.00
N GLY A 190 9.43 8.10 -10.97
CA GLY A 190 8.14 7.62 -10.47
C GLY A 190 7.05 7.55 -11.53
N ASP A 191 7.04 8.48 -12.50
CA ASP A 191 6.10 8.43 -13.64
C ASP A 191 6.28 7.17 -14.49
N VAL A 192 7.53 6.77 -14.76
CA VAL A 192 7.83 5.55 -15.54
C VAL A 192 7.51 4.32 -14.71
N LEU A 193 7.91 4.30 -13.43
CA LEU A 193 7.60 3.20 -12.52
C LEU A 193 6.09 2.96 -12.41
N THR A 194 5.31 4.03 -12.19
CA THR A 194 3.85 3.95 -12.14
C THR A 194 3.26 3.46 -13.47
N ALA A 195 3.80 3.92 -14.62
CA ALA A 195 3.34 3.45 -15.93
C ALA A 195 3.65 1.96 -16.16
N CYS A 196 4.77 1.44 -15.65
CA CYS A 196 5.09 0.01 -15.69
C CYS A 196 4.09 -0.79 -14.84
N ALA A 197 3.82 -0.36 -13.60
CA ALA A 197 2.85 -1.02 -12.72
C ALA A 197 1.45 -1.09 -13.37
N ILE A 198 0.97 0.02 -13.96
CA ILE A 198 -0.31 0.07 -14.67
C ILE A 198 -0.31 -0.93 -15.84
N ALA A 199 0.73 -0.91 -16.68
CA ALA A 199 0.78 -1.77 -17.86
C ALA A 199 0.82 -3.27 -17.51
N PHE A 200 1.52 -3.64 -16.44
CA PHE A 200 1.51 -4.99 -15.89
C PHE A 200 0.12 -5.35 -15.39
N CYS A 201 -0.45 -4.53 -14.49
CA CYS A 201 -1.75 -4.78 -13.84
C CYS A 201 -2.89 -4.86 -14.87
N ASP A 202 -2.92 -3.98 -15.87
CA ASP A 202 -3.91 -4.02 -16.97
C ASP A 202 -3.81 -5.33 -17.76
N THR A 203 -2.58 -5.83 -17.99
CA THR A 203 -2.36 -7.09 -18.71
C THR A 203 -2.87 -8.28 -17.89
N ILE A 204 -2.64 -8.29 -16.58
CA ILE A 204 -3.11 -9.30 -15.64
C ILE A 204 -4.65 -9.27 -15.55
N ALA A 205 -5.24 -8.08 -15.40
CA ALA A 205 -6.70 -7.91 -15.36
C ALA A 205 -7.38 -8.37 -16.65
N ALA A 206 -6.78 -8.07 -17.81
CA ALA A 206 -7.28 -8.51 -19.10
C ALA A 206 -7.27 -10.06 -19.26
N ALA A 207 -6.39 -10.76 -18.54
CA ALA A 207 -6.35 -12.21 -18.49
C ALA A 207 -7.34 -12.82 -17.48
N GLY A 208 -8.02 -11.99 -16.67
CA GLY A 208 -9.06 -12.40 -15.73
C GLY A 208 -8.56 -12.68 -14.31
N TYR A 209 -7.34 -12.32 -13.99
CA TYR A 209 -6.79 -12.38 -12.64
C TYR A 209 -6.94 -11.03 -11.93
N GLU A 210 -6.92 -11.06 -10.60
CA GLU A 210 -6.88 -9.86 -9.78
C GLU A 210 -5.46 -9.27 -9.78
N PRO A 211 -5.26 -8.03 -10.25
CA PRO A 211 -3.95 -7.39 -10.22
C PRO A 211 -3.69 -6.73 -8.86
N ALA A 212 -2.46 -6.84 -8.38
CA ALA A 212 -1.99 -6.09 -7.22
C ALA A 212 -0.66 -5.39 -7.50
N VAL A 213 -0.38 -4.36 -6.69
CA VAL A 213 0.91 -3.69 -6.67
C VAL A 213 1.50 -3.83 -5.28
N TYR A 214 2.68 -4.48 -5.20
CA TYR A 214 3.49 -4.48 -3.99
C TYR A 214 4.39 -3.26 -3.95
N PHE A 215 4.47 -2.66 -2.79
CA PHE A 215 5.47 -1.65 -2.46
C PHE A 215 5.70 -1.58 -0.95
N TYR A 216 6.93 -1.33 -0.54
CA TYR A 216 7.16 -0.94 0.83
C TYR A 216 6.86 0.55 1.04
N ARG A 217 6.60 0.93 2.29
CA ARG A 217 6.09 2.25 2.72
C ARG A 217 6.71 3.43 1.99
N HIS A 218 8.06 3.49 1.91
CA HIS A 218 8.76 4.61 1.29
C HIS A 218 8.47 4.73 -0.21
N LEU A 219 8.50 3.60 -0.96
CA LEU A 219 8.15 3.59 -2.39
C LEU A 219 6.73 4.09 -2.62
N GLY A 220 5.78 3.65 -1.79
CA GLY A 220 4.39 4.09 -1.88
C GLY A 220 4.25 5.61 -1.71
N TYR A 221 4.97 6.21 -0.79
CA TYR A 221 4.84 7.64 -0.52
C TYR A 221 5.63 8.55 -1.47
N TYR A 222 6.73 8.09 -2.07
CA TYR A 222 7.67 8.99 -2.75
C TYR A 222 7.96 8.63 -4.21
N ASP A 223 7.77 7.36 -4.60
CA ASP A 223 8.16 6.91 -5.92
C ASP A 223 6.96 6.60 -6.81
N TYR A 224 5.88 6.03 -6.25
CA TYR A 224 4.65 5.79 -6.98
C TYR A 224 3.71 7.00 -7.00
N ASP A 225 3.03 7.22 -8.11
CA ASP A 225 1.79 8.01 -8.16
C ASP A 225 0.60 7.09 -7.80
N LEU A 226 0.35 6.96 -6.50
CA LEU A 226 -0.67 6.04 -5.98
C LEU A 226 -2.09 6.41 -6.44
N GLY A 227 -2.37 7.69 -6.71
CA GLY A 227 -3.66 8.12 -7.24
C GLY A 227 -4.00 7.48 -8.58
N ARG A 228 -2.96 7.25 -9.43
CA ARG A 228 -3.11 6.54 -10.70
C ARG A 228 -3.23 5.01 -10.54
N LEU A 229 -2.90 4.48 -9.37
CA LEU A 229 -2.99 3.05 -9.05
C LEU A 229 -4.23 2.69 -8.23
N ALA A 230 -5.15 3.65 -7.98
CA ALA A 230 -6.30 3.50 -7.09
C ALA A 230 -7.26 2.35 -7.45
N ASP A 231 -7.24 1.90 -8.71
CA ASP A 231 -8.09 0.80 -9.19
C ASP A 231 -7.49 -0.60 -8.93
N TYR A 232 -6.26 -0.68 -8.38
CA TYR A 232 -5.58 -1.94 -8.12
C TYR A 232 -5.48 -2.22 -6.62
N THR A 233 -5.41 -3.50 -6.28
CA THR A 233 -5.17 -3.97 -4.91
C THR A 233 -3.77 -3.60 -4.44
N PHE A 234 -3.62 -3.10 -3.21
CA PHE A 234 -2.32 -2.78 -2.63
C PHE A 234 -1.86 -3.87 -1.67
N TRP A 235 -0.62 -4.31 -1.88
CA TRP A 235 0.13 -5.13 -0.94
C TRP A 235 1.29 -4.30 -0.38
N VAL A 236 1.21 -3.98 0.91
CA VAL A 236 2.09 -2.99 1.53
C VAL A 236 3.11 -3.64 2.46
N GLY A 237 4.39 -3.48 2.16
CA GLY A 237 5.50 -3.81 3.04
C GLY A 237 5.75 -2.69 4.06
N ALA A 238 5.30 -2.90 5.29
CA ALA A 238 5.46 -1.95 6.38
C ALA A 238 5.59 -2.71 7.72
N PRO A 239 6.77 -3.31 8.02
CA PRO A 239 6.97 -4.07 9.24
C PRO A 239 6.62 -3.27 10.48
N GLY A 240 5.82 -3.86 11.38
CA GLY A 240 5.34 -3.17 12.56
C GLY A 240 4.36 -4.00 13.38
N GLU A 241 3.82 -3.38 14.42
CA GLU A 241 2.82 -4.00 15.33
C GLU A 241 1.38 -3.78 14.83
N TYR A 242 1.16 -2.86 13.90
CA TYR A 242 -0.10 -2.57 13.22
C TYR A 242 0.19 -1.91 11.87
N PRO A 243 -0.74 -2.00 10.90
CA PRO A 243 -0.54 -1.43 9.55
C PRO A 243 -0.75 0.10 9.60
N ASP A 244 0.33 0.85 9.65
CA ASP A 244 0.35 2.30 9.80
C ASP A 244 0.53 3.06 8.47
N PHE A 245 0.51 2.36 7.33
CA PHE A 245 0.42 3.02 6.03
C PHE A 245 -0.92 3.74 5.90
N TYR A 246 -0.90 5.00 5.50
CA TYR A 246 -2.07 5.89 5.62
C TYR A 246 -3.25 5.50 4.75
N TYR A 247 -3.00 4.98 3.55
CA TYR A 247 -4.07 4.62 2.62
C TYR A 247 -4.52 3.17 2.79
N ARG A 248 -5.78 2.93 2.43
CA ARG A 248 -6.39 1.60 2.44
C ARG A 248 -5.55 0.60 1.64
N HIS A 249 -5.37 -0.58 2.18
CA HIS A 249 -4.70 -1.71 1.55
C HIS A 249 -5.27 -3.02 2.07
N GLU A 250 -5.31 -4.03 1.22
CA GLU A 250 -5.88 -5.33 1.53
C GLU A 250 -4.85 -6.29 2.11
N TYR A 251 -3.58 -6.18 1.67
CA TYR A 251 -2.49 -7.05 2.09
C TYR A 251 -1.40 -6.25 2.79
N TRP A 252 -0.96 -6.77 3.93
CA TRP A 252 0.09 -6.16 4.74
C TRP A 252 1.19 -7.14 5.07
N GLN A 253 2.40 -6.91 4.54
CA GLN A 253 3.61 -7.62 4.92
C GLN A 253 4.19 -6.95 6.17
N TYR A 254 4.01 -7.63 7.32
CA TYR A 254 4.28 -7.05 8.63
C TYR A 254 5.62 -7.47 9.23
N SER A 255 6.29 -8.46 8.64
CA SER A 255 7.60 -8.93 9.09
C SER A 255 8.40 -9.48 7.91
N TYR A 256 9.71 -9.21 7.92
CA TYR A 256 10.69 -9.76 6.97
C TYR A 256 11.55 -10.88 7.59
N THR A 257 11.26 -11.27 8.82
CA THR A 257 12.10 -12.20 9.62
C THR A 257 11.23 -13.17 10.41
N GLY A 258 10.13 -13.61 9.82
CA GLY A 258 9.24 -14.61 10.42
C GLY A 258 9.90 -15.99 10.46
N VAL A 259 9.39 -16.87 11.33
CA VAL A 259 9.77 -18.28 11.39
C VAL A 259 8.52 -19.12 11.22
N VAL A 260 8.45 -19.89 10.14
CA VAL A 260 7.31 -20.76 9.85
C VAL A 260 7.77 -22.22 9.86
N PRO A 261 7.09 -23.13 10.56
CA PRO A 261 7.41 -24.56 10.51
C PRO A 261 7.43 -25.07 9.07
N GLY A 262 8.46 -25.80 8.71
CA GLY A 262 8.65 -26.30 7.34
C GLY A 262 9.50 -25.41 6.44
N ILE A 263 9.87 -24.20 6.88
CA ILE A 263 10.74 -23.26 6.15
C ILE A 263 12.02 -23.03 6.94
N GLU A 264 13.18 -23.17 6.29
CA GLU A 264 14.47 -22.87 6.90
C GLU A 264 14.84 -21.40 6.68
N GLY A 265 15.14 -20.68 7.76
CA GLY A 265 15.54 -19.28 7.74
C GLY A 265 14.37 -18.32 7.89
N ASP A 266 14.61 -17.09 7.49
CA ASP A 266 13.63 -16.01 7.55
C ASP A 266 12.60 -16.15 6.41
N VAL A 267 11.33 -15.86 6.74
CA VAL A 267 10.24 -15.80 5.77
C VAL A 267 9.38 -14.55 6.04
N ASP A 268 8.89 -13.95 5.00
CA ASP A 268 8.03 -12.78 5.10
C ASP A 268 6.62 -13.18 5.51
N LEU A 269 6.10 -12.46 6.53
CA LEU A 269 4.78 -12.72 7.11
C LEU A 269 3.79 -11.64 6.68
N ASN A 270 2.60 -12.09 6.29
CA ASN A 270 1.55 -11.28 5.75
C ASN A 270 0.23 -11.45 6.49
N LEU A 271 -0.61 -10.41 6.43
CA LEU A 271 -2.03 -10.49 6.74
C LEU A 271 -2.84 -10.02 5.52
N HIS A 272 -3.90 -10.74 5.21
CA HIS A 272 -4.96 -10.32 4.30
C HIS A 272 -6.18 -9.91 5.12
N PHE A 273 -6.67 -8.70 4.92
CA PHE A 273 -7.86 -8.18 5.59
C PHE A 273 -9.10 -8.43 4.72
N THR A 274 -9.87 -9.45 5.07
CA THR A 274 -11.06 -9.86 4.29
C THR A 274 -12.29 -9.01 4.56
N ASP A 275 -12.28 -8.17 5.61
CA ASP A 275 -13.35 -7.24 5.96
C ASP A 275 -12.76 -5.94 6.53
N LEU A 276 -12.43 -5.02 5.65
CA LEU A 276 -11.86 -3.73 6.04
C LEU A 276 -12.94 -2.74 6.48
N PRO A 277 -12.76 -2.04 7.63
CA PRO A 277 -13.66 -1.00 8.07
C PRO A 277 -13.79 0.11 7.01
N ALA A 278 -15.03 0.52 6.73
CA ALA A 278 -15.27 1.67 5.87
C ALA A 278 -15.01 2.99 6.61
N PRO A 279 -14.57 4.05 5.91
CA PRO A 279 -14.51 5.39 6.48
C PRO A 279 -15.89 5.82 7.00
N PRO A 280 -15.95 6.64 8.08
CA PRO A 280 -17.21 7.16 8.58
C PRO A 280 -17.87 8.02 7.49
N GLU A 281 -19.20 7.82 7.28
CA GLU A 281 -19.97 8.67 6.38
C GLU A 281 -19.84 10.14 6.82
N GLU A 282 -19.39 11.01 5.93
CA GLU A 282 -19.42 12.46 6.16
C GLU A 282 -20.89 12.86 6.39
N THR A 283 -21.23 13.19 7.64
CA THR A 283 -22.50 13.83 7.93
C THR A 283 -22.46 15.23 7.32
N PRO A 284 -23.35 15.59 6.38
CA PRO A 284 -23.39 16.93 5.83
C PRO A 284 -23.53 17.92 6.99
N GLU A 285 -22.58 18.83 7.11
CA GLU A 285 -22.69 19.94 8.06
C GLU A 285 -24.04 20.63 7.82
N ALA A 286 -24.88 20.66 8.86
CA ALA A 286 -26.14 21.38 8.84
C ALA A 286 -25.85 22.88 8.68
N GLY A 287 -25.97 23.38 7.43
CA GLY A 287 -25.82 24.77 7.05
C GLY A 287 -26.90 25.71 7.66
#